data_aab8041e06d682a203b8e6aaee9c67cc
#
_entry.id   aab8041e06d682a203b8e6aaee9c67cc
#
_cell.length_a   1.000
_cell.length_b   1.000
_cell.length_c   1.000
_cell.angle_alpha   90.00
_cell.angle_beta   90.00
_cell.angle_gamma   90.00
#
_symmetry.space_group_name_H-M   'P 1'
#
loop_
_entity.id
_entity.type
_entity.pdbx_description
1 polymer ?
#
loop_
_entity_poly.entity_id
_entity_poly.type
_entity_poly.pdbx_seq_one_letter_code
_entity_poly.pdbx_strand_id
1 'polypeptide(L)'
;ALIYMKDAARLTRKSDERGRYHFIKGQLYNALTFKDSANMAFDEVIALNRRIPRKYWINAQIEKIKNFDYETGDVAVLLEHIEDLEENRENRPFLDKLYYTKAEYYMNVGMEDSAIAFYNRSLRQNSQDQYLVSRDYLSLDEYNFDATEYQIAGAYYDSTLNKLKNRTREHRQIKKKRDNLTDVIKYENL
;
A
#
# COMPACT_ATOMS: atom_id res chain seq x y z
N ALA A 1 -9.26 6.33 21.54
CA ALA A 1 -8.21 5.42 21.07
C ALA A 1 -6.82 6.08 21.11
N LEU A 2 -6.61 7.24 20.47
CA LEU A 2 -5.29 7.89 20.35
C LEU A 2 -4.65 8.22 21.71
N ILE A 3 -5.42 8.75 22.68
CA ILE A 3 -4.93 9.09 24.03
C ILE A 3 -4.37 7.83 24.70
N TYR A 4 -5.11 6.73 24.69
CA TYR A 4 -4.67 5.46 25.28
C TYR A 4 -3.42 4.88 24.60
N MET A 5 -3.26 5.07 23.27
CA MET A 5 -2.07 4.63 22.56
C MET A 5 -0.84 5.46 22.94
N LYS A 6 -0.99 6.77 23.18
CA LYS A 6 0.10 7.63 23.66
C LYS A 6 0.60 7.16 25.03
N ASP A 7 -0.31 6.88 25.96
CA ASP A 7 0.04 6.43 27.30
C ASP A 7 0.64 5.02 27.28
N ALA A 8 0.07 4.10 26.51
CA ALA A 8 0.61 2.75 26.36
C ALA A 8 2.04 2.76 25.81
N ALA A 9 2.31 3.55 24.77
CA ALA A 9 3.65 3.68 24.18
C ALA A 9 4.66 4.28 25.16
N ARG A 10 4.23 5.22 26.02
CA ARG A 10 5.10 5.86 27.03
C ARG A 10 5.41 4.95 28.20
N LEU A 11 4.42 4.17 28.66
CA LEU A 11 4.53 3.38 29.91
C LEU A 11 5.15 2.00 29.71
N THR A 12 5.09 1.42 28.50
CA THR A 12 5.65 0.10 28.27
C THR A 12 7.18 0.11 28.28
N ARG A 13 7.76 -0.89 28.95
CA ARG A 13 9.22 -1.12 28.99
C ARG A 13 9.71 -2.07 27.90
N LYS A 14 8.81 -2.83 27.29
CA LYS A 14 9.15 -3.82 26.26
C LYS A 14 9.22 -3.14 24.89
N SER A 15 10.35 -3.31 24.20
CA SER A 15 10.62 -2.65 22.92
C SER A 15 9.63 -3.07 21.82
N ASP A 16 9.25 -4.34 21.76
CA ASP A 16 8.30 -4.87 20.78
C ASP A 16 6.88 -4.30 20.99
N GLU A 17 6.41 -4.21 22.23
CA GLU A 17 5.16 -3.54 22.55
C GLU A 17 5.21 -2.05 22.22
N ARG A 18 6.32 -1.38 22.54
CA ARG A 18 6.55 0.03 22.22
C ARG A 18 6.47 0.26 20.72
N GLY A 19 7.17 -0.56 19.92
CA GLY A 19 7.12 -0.49 18.46
C GLY A 19 5.70 -0.65 17.93
N ARG A 20 4.95 -1.62 18.45
CA ARG A 20 3.55 -1.85 18.09
C ARG A 20 2.66 -0.65 18.43
N TYR A 21 2.81 -0.07 19.63
CA TYR A 21 1.97 1.04 20.05
C TYR A 21 2.27 2.33 19.28
N HIS A 22 3.56 2.62 19.00
CA HIS A 22 3.91 3.75 18.14
C HIS A 22 3.41 3.53 16.71
N PHE A 23 3.48 2.31 16.17
CA PHE A 23 2.94 1.99 14.85
C PHE A 23 1.43 2.23 14.78
N ILE A 24 0.65 1.70 15.73
CA ILE A 24 -0.80 1.94 15.82
C ILE A 24 -1.10 3.43 15.99
N LYS A 25 -0.32 4.15 16.80
CA LYS A 25 -0.44 5.60 16.97
C LYS A 25 -0.27 6.33 15.64
N GLY A 26 0.73 5.95 14.83
CA GLY A 26 0.95 6.49 13.49
C GLY A 26 -0.24 6.23 12.56
N GLN A 27 -0.76 5.01 12.54
CA GLN A 27 -1.95 4.67 11.76
C GLN A 27 -3.19 5.47 12.17
N LEU A 28 -3.39 5.71 13.47
CA LEU A 28 -4.48 6.54 13.97
C LEU A 28 -4.33 8.00 13.54
N TYR A 29 -3.11 8.54 13.54
CA TYR A 29 -2.86 9.88 13.01
C TYR A 29 -3.11 9.95 11.50
N ASN A 30 -2.69 8.95 10.71
CA ASN A 30 -3.00 8.87 9.29
C ASN A 30 -4.52 8.84 9.03
N ALA A 31 -5.27 8.05 9.81
CA ALA A 31 -6.72 8.00 9.71
C ALA A 31 -7.42 9.33 10.05
N LEU A 32 -6.75 10.20 10.81
CA LEU A 32 -7.18 11.56 11.14
C LEU A 32 -6.57 12.62 10.21
N THR A 33 -5.86 12.22 9.16
CA THR A 33 -5.15 13.08 8.18
C THR A 33 -4.02 13.94 8.76
N PHE A 34 -3.52 13.63 9.95
CA PHE A 34 -2.39 14.32 10.60
C PHE A 34 -1.05 13.67 10.18
N LYS A 35 -0.65 13.85 8.91
CA LYS A 35 0.53 13.20 8.32
C LYS A 35 1.83 13.46 9.09
N ASP A 36 2.09 14.68 9.54
CA ASP A 36 3.31 15.01 10.29
C ASP A 36 3.37 14.25 11.62
N SER A 37 2.25 14.24 12.38
CA SER A 37 2.17 13.50 13.63
C SER A 37 2.27 11.97 13.42
N ALA A 38 1.77 11.47 12.28
CA ALA A 38 1.92 10.08 11.88
C ALA A 38 3.39 9.76 11.59
N ASN A 39 4.07 10.59 10.81
CA ASN A 39 5.49 10.43 10.48
C ASN A 39 6.36 10.44 11.73
N MET A 40 6.13 11.36 12.67
CA MET A 40 6.81 11.37 13.97
C MET A 40 6.59 10.05 14.74
N ALA A 41 5.39 9.49 14.70
CA ALA A 41 5.11 8.22 15.37
C ALA A 41 5.79 7.04 14.67
N PHE A 42 5.90 7.05 13.34
CA PHE A 42 6.66 6.05 12.58
C PHE A 42 8.17 6.18 12.78
N ASP A 43 8.70 7.38 12.95
CA ASP A 43 10.12 7.61 13.29
C ASP A 43 10.49 6.95 14.63
N GLU A 44 9.61 7.01 15.62
CA GLU A 44 9.80 6.28 16.88
C GLU A 44 9.86 4.76 16.69
N VAL A 45 9.07 4.20 15.75
CA VAL A 45 9.15 2.77 15.40
C VAL A 45 10.48 2.46 14.73
N ILE A 46 10.88 3.29 13.76
CA ILE A 46 12.11 3.11 12.98
C ILE A 46 13.35 3.19 13.87
N ALA A 47 13.36 4.12 14.83
CA ALA A 47 14.44 4.30 15.80
C ALA A 47 14.67 3.07 16.70
N LEU A 48 13.65 2.24 16.92
CA LEU A 48 13.80 0.98 17.67
C LEU A 48 14.60 -0.09 16.91
N ASN A 49 14.68 0.03 15.58
CA ASN A 49 15.48 -0.82 14.69
C ASN A 49 15.33 -2.31 14.99
N ARG A 50 16.43 -3.02 15.25
CA ARG A 50 16.45 -4.48 15.51
C ARG A 50 15.86 -4.91 16.88
N ARG A 51 15.42 -3.94 17.71
CA ARG A 51 14.78 -4.21 19.01
C ARG A 51 13.31 -4.64 18.88
N ILE A 52 12.77 -4.59 17.65
CA ILE A 52 11.38 -4.90 17.34
C ILE A 52 11.29 -5.86 16.17
N PRO A 53 10.17 -6.61 16.02
CA PRO A 53 9.93 -7.41 14.83
C PRO A 53 10.02 -6.60 13.54
N ARG A 54 10.75 -7.09 12.55
CA ARG A 54 11.01 -6.39 11.28
C ARG A 54 9.75 -5.90 10.59
N LYS A 55 8.64 -6.63 10.74
CA LYS A 55 7.33 -6.23 10.18
C LYS A 55 6.87 -4.84 10.61
N TYR A 56 7.11 -4.42 11.85
CA TYR A 56 6.72 -3.07 12.29
C TYR A 56 7.65 -2.02 11.70
N TRP A 57 8.95 -2.31 11.67
CA TRP A 57 9.95 -1.42 11.11
C TRP A 57 9.69 -1.14 9.63
N ILE A 58 9.53 -2.19 8.81
CA ILE A 58 9.31 -2.03 7.36
C ILE A 58 7.96 -1.39 7.04
N ASN A 59 6.89 -1.77 7.75
CA ASN A 59 5.60 -1.13 7.53
C ASN A 59 5.60 0.34 7.96
N ALA A 60 6.39 0.75 8.97
CA ALA A 60 6.55 2.16 9.34
C ALA A 60 7.26 2.95 8.21
N GLN A 61 8.28 2.38 7.58
CA GLN A 61 8.94 2.95 6.40
C GLN A 61 7.93 3.14 5.25
N ILE A 62 7.16 2.09 4.92
CA ILE A 62 6.15 2.12 3.87
C ILE A 62 5.07 3.18 4.15
N GLU A 63 4.60 3.30 5.38
CA GLU A 63 3.60 4.31 5.73
C GLU A 63 4.15 5.74 5.61
N LYS A 64 5.43 5.97 5.92
CA LYS A 64 6.08 7.27 5.66
C LYS A 64 6.20 7.57 4.17
N ILE A 65 6.54 6.59 3.35
CA ILE A 65 6.57 6.71 1.90
C ILE A 65 5.19 7.12 1.35
N LYS A 66 4.11 6.50 1.84
CA LYS A 66 2.73 6.87 1.47
C LYS A 66 2.34 8.29 1.89
N ASN A 67 2.94 8.81 2.96
CA ASN A 67 2.71 10.17 3.44
C ASN A 67 3.54 11.22 2.67
N PHE A 68 4.42 10.80 1.78
CA PHE A 68 5.30 11.70 1.04
C PHE A 68 4.50 12.75 0.25
N ASP A 69 5.00 13.97 0.28
CA ASP A 69 4.44 15.08 -0.47
C ASP A 69 5.14 15.21 -1.82
N TYR A 70 4.48 14.79 -2.88
CA TYR A 70 5.02 14.82 -4.24
C TYR A 70 5.08 16.23 -4.84
N GLU A 71 4.41 17.23 -4.25
CA GLU A 71 4.45 18.61 -4.73
C GLU A 71 5.71 19.35 -4.27
N THR A 72 6.18 19.04 -3.05
CA THR A 72 7.29 19.77 -2.42
C THR A 72 8.51 18.92 -2.13
N GLY A 73 8.36 17.59 -2.13
CA GLY A 73 9.41 16.64 -1.77
C GLY A 73 10.31 16.28 -2.94
N ASP A 74 11.53 15.83 -2.63
CA ASP A 74 12.50 15.34 -3.61
C ASP A 74 12.18 13.88 -3.98
N VAL A 75 11.55 13.69 -5.14
CA VAL A 75 11.15 12.37 -5.64
C VAL A 75 12.34 11.44 -5.95
N ALA A 76 13.52 11.99 -6.27
CA ALA A 76 14.70 11.17 -6.53
C ALA A 76 15.24 10.56 -5.23
N VAL A 77 15.28 11.34 -4.16
CA VAL A 77 15.66 10.87 -2.82
C VAL A 77 14.65 9.83 -2.31
N LEU A 78 13.36 10.01 -2.60
CA LEU A 78 12.34 9.02 -2.26
C LEU A 78 12.58 7.70 -2.98
N LEU A 79 12.89 7.73 -4.27
CA LEU A 79 13.18 6.53 -5.05
C LEU A 79 14.40 5.79 -4.51
N GLU A 80 15.49 6.50 -4.27
CA GLU A 80 16.71 5.93 -3.69
C GLU A 80 16.40 5.22 -2.36
N HIS A 81 15.60 5.86 -1.50
CA HIS A 81 15.17 5.24 -0.24
C HIS A 81 14.35 3.96 -0.44
N ILE A 82 13.44 3.93 -1.42
CA ILE A 82 12.65 2.72 -1.75
C ILE A 82 13.60 1.60 -2.26
N GLU A 83 14.60 1.95 -3.08
CA GLU A 83 15.57 1.00 -3.62
C GLU A 83 16.47 0.42 -2.53
N ASP A 84 16.94 1.24 -1.59
CA ASP A 84 17.68 0.78 -0.41
C ASP A 84 16.86 -0.22 0.42
N LEU A 85 15.55 0.03 0.58
CA LEU A 85 14.68 -0.91 1.28
C LEU A 85 14.51 -2.22 0.49
N GLU A 86 14.42 -2.17 -0.84
CA GLU A 86 14.30 -3.33 -1.72
C GLU A 86 15.57 -4.19 -1.70
N GLU A 87 16.75 -3.58 -1.74
CA GLU A 87 18.04 -4.28 -1.76
C GLU A 87 18.40 -4.94 -0.43
N ASN A 88 17.85 -4.43 0.66
CA ASN A 88 18.14 -4.95 2.00
C ASN A 88 17.59 -6.36 2.18
N ARG A 89 18.49 -7.33 2.42
CA ARG A 89 18.16 -8.76 2.59
C ARG A 89 17.16 -9.05 3.72
N GLU A 90 17.15 -8.23 4.76
CA GLU A 90 16.20 -8.37 5.88
C GLU A 90 14.76 -8.07 5.46
N ASN A 91 14.58 -7.38 4.32
CA ASN A 91 13.26 -7.00 3.79
C ASN A 91 12.71 -7.98 2.75
N ARG A 92 13.44 -9.04 2.37
CA ARG A 92 12.98 -10.05 1.39
C ARG A 92 11.58 -10.60 1.67
N PRO A 93 11.17 -10.88 2.92
CA PRO A 93 9.81 -11.34 3.21
C PRO A 93 8.70 -10.30 2.94
N PHE A 94 9.07 -9.07 2.59
CA PHE A 94 8.16 -7.94 2.40
C PHE A 94 8.29 -7.31 0.99
N LEU A 95 8.93 -8.02 0.06
CA LEU A 95 9.12 -7.53 -1.32
C LEU A 95 7.79 -7.31 -2.04
N ASP A 96 6.77 -8.08 -1.73
CA ASP A 96 5.40 -7.84 -2.20
C ASP A 96 4.96 -6.40 -1.92
N LYS A 97 5.06 -5.96 -0.67
CA LYS A 97 4.69 -4.61 -0.25
C LYS A 97 5.61 -3.53 -0.81
N LEU A 98 6.92 -3.81 -0.90
CA LEU A 98 7.88 -2.86 -1.45
C LEU A 98 7.68 -2.65 -2.94
N TYR A 99 7.40 -3.70 -3.71
CA TYR A 99 7.08 -3.58 -5.13
C TYR A 99 5.77 -2.83 -5.35
N TYR A 100 4.73 -3.11 -4.56
CA TYR A 100 3.51 -2.32 -4.58
C TYR A 100 3.80 -0.83 -4.30
N THR A 101 4.59 -0.54 -3.25
CA THR A 101 4.94 0.85 -2.87
C THR A 101 5.74 1.54 -3.98
N LYS A 102 6.65 0.83 -4.64
CA LYS A 102 7.42 1.35 -5.78
C LYS A 102 6.54 1.58 -7.01
N ALA A 103 5.54 0.72 -7.24
CA ALA A 103 4.54 0.93 -8.28
C ALA A 103 3.74 2.21 -8.04
N GLU A 104 3.23 2.41 -6.81
CA GLU A 104 2.54 3.65 -6.42
C GLU A 104 3.43 4.89 -6.60
N TYR A 105 4.73 4.79 -6.28
CA TYR A 105 5.70 5.86 -6.57
C TYR A 105 5.71 6.19 -8.07
N TYR A 106 5.85 5.19 -8.93
CA TYR A 106 5.90 5.40 -10.38
C TYR A 106 4.59 5.95 -10.95
N MET A 107 3.44 5.56 -10.41
CA MET A 107 2.15 6.17 -10.77
C MET A 107 2.13 7.66 -10.42
N ASN A 108 2.60 8.03 -9.23
CA ASN A 108 2.59 9.43 -8.78
C ASN A 108 3.54 10.32 -9.59
N VAL A 109 4.62 9.78 -10.16
CA VAL A 109 5.55 10.54 -11.02
C VAL A 109 5.23 10.41 -12.52
N GLY A 110 4.11 9.78 -12.88
CA GLY A 110 3.63 9.66 -14.27
C GLY A 110 4.38 8.65 -15.12
N MET A 111 5.06 7.66 -14.50
CA MET A 111 5.81 6.59 -15.20
C MET A 111 4.98 5.29 -15.20
N GLU A 112 3.87 5.29 -15.93
CA GLU A 112 2.85 4.23 -15.91
C GLU A 112 3.40 2.84 -16.29
N ASP A 113 4.22 2.73 -17.33
CA ASP A 113 4.82 1.44 -17.73
C ASP A 113 5.66 0.83 -16.60
N SER A 114 6.42 1.65 -15.89
CA SER A 114 7.19 1.22 -14.73
C SER A 114 6.28 0.78 -13.59
N ALA A 115 5.21 1.53 -13.32
CA ALA A 115 4.23 1.18 -12.30
C ALA A 115 3.60 -0.19 -12.57
N ILE A 116 3.13 -0.44 -13.80
CA ILE A 116 2.56 -1.72 -14.22
C ILE A 116 3.56 -2.86 -14.03
N ALA A 117 4.83 -2.64 -14.41
CA ALA A 117 5.87 -3.64 -14.23
C ALA A 117 6.06 -4.01 -12.74
N PHE A 118 5.99 -3.02 -11.83
CA PHE A 118 6.15 -3.24 -10.39
C PHE A 118 4.89 -3.82 -9.72
N TYR A 119 3.66 -3.46 -10.12
CA TYR A 119 2.45 -4.17 -9.68
C TYR A 119 2.51 -5.66 -10.05
N ASN A 120 2.94 -5.97 -11.28
CA ASN A 120 3.14 -7.35 -11.69
C ASN A 120 4.25 -8.06 -10.91
N ARG A 121 5.32 -7.35 -10.49
CA ARG A 121 6.35 -7.91 -9.60
C ARG A 121 5.80 -8.20 -8.22
N SER A 122 4.95 -7.32 -7.65
CA SER A 122 4.24 -7.53 -6.38
C SER A 122 3.41 -8.81 -6.44
N LEU A 123 2.57 -8.97 -7.45
CA LEU A 123 1.73 -10.15 -7.66
C LEU A 123 2.54 -11.45 -7.76
N ARG A 124 3.72 -11.43 -8.40
CA ARG A 124 4.62 -12.61 -8.52
C ARG A 124 5.24 -13.05 -7.20
N GLN A 125 5.21 -12.23 -6.15
CA GLN A 125 5.68 -12.63 -4.82
C GLN A 125 4.73 -13.61 -4.12
N ASN A 126 3.55 -13.91 -4.69
CA ASN A 126 2.55 -14.80 -4.11
C ASN A 126 2.19 -14.43 -2.67
N SER A 127 1.95 -13.16 -2.43
CA SER A 127 1.64 -12.62 -1.11
C SER A 127 0.46 -13.33 -0.44
N GLN A 128 0.59 -13.61 0.84
CA GLN A 128 -0.51 -14.09 1.66
C GLN A 128 -1.47 -12.97 2.10
N ASP A 129 -1.07 -11.72 1.89
CA ASP A 129 -1.90 -10.54 2.14
C ASP A 129 -2.89 -10.34 0.99
N GLN A 130 -4.06 -10.99 1.10
CA GLN A 130 -5.09 -10.94 0.05
C GLN A 130 -5.59 -9.50 -0.21
N TYR A 131 -5.50 -8.62 0.79
CA TYR A 131 -5.85 -7.22 0.59
C TYR A 131 -4.84 -6.51 -0.30
N LEU A 132 -3.53 -6.71 -0.07
CA LEU A 132 -2.48 -6.17 -0.94
C LEU A 132 -2.65 -6.67 -2.39
N VAL A 133 -2.86 -7.97 -2.57
CA VAL A 133 -3.10 -8.57 -3.89
C VAL A 133 -4.32 -7.96 -4.57
N SER A 134 -5.38 -7.68 -3.81
CA SER A 134 -6.57 -7.01 -4.36
C SER A 134 -6.28 -5.57 -4.80
N ARG A 135 -5.35 -4.88 -4.10
CA ARG A 135 -4.93 -3.52 -4.48
C ARG A 135 -4.10 -3.52 -5.75
N ASP A 136 -3.15 -4.49 -5.90
CA ASP A 136 -2.40 -4.66 -7.15
C ASP A 136 -3.33 -4.83 -8.36
N TYR A 137 -4.32 -5.74 -8.25
CA TYR A 137 -5.28 -5.96 -9.33
C TYR A 137 -6.16 -4.74 -9.60
N LEU A 138 -6.57 -4.01 -8.55
CA LEU A 138 -7.40 -2.81 -8.71
C LEU A 138 -6.64 -1.69 -9.43
N SER A 139 -5.35 -1.50 -9.12
CA SER A 139 -4.52 -0.50 -9.81
C SER A 139 -4.31 -0.86 -11.29
N LEU A 140 -4.10 -2.15 -11.60
CA LEU A 140 -4.00 -2.62 -12.98
C LEU A 140 -5.33 -2.51 -13.75
N ASP A 141 -6.45 -2.68 -13.07
CA ASP A 141 -7.77 -2.48 -13.62
C ASP A 141 -8.02 -1.02 -13.98
N GLU A 142 -7.80 -0.11 -13.04
CA GLU A 142 -7.98 1.34 -13.25
C GLU A 142 -7.12 1.82 -14.43
N TYR A 143 -5.87 1.37 -14.53
CA TYR A 143 -5.01 1.68 -15.67
C TYR A 143 -5.61 1.18 -17.01
N ASN A 144 -6.02 -0.09 -17.09
CA ASN A 144 -6.57 -0.66 -18.33
C ASN A 144 -7.93 -0.04 -18.69
N PHE A 145 -8.71 0.34 -17.68
CA PHE A 145 -9.98 1.05 -17.89
C PHE A 145 -9.72 2.43 -18.54
N ASP A 146 -8.75 3.19 -18.04
CA ASP A 146 -8.40 4.51 -18.57
C ASP A 146 -7.77 4.40 -19.98
N ALA A 147 -7.06 3.29 -20.25
CA ALA A 147 -6.55 2.95 -21.59
C ALA A 147 -7.62 2.41 -22.55
N THR A 148 -8.89 2.36 -22.14
CA THR A 148 -10.03 1.80 -22.91
C THR A 148 -9.93 0.29 -23.20
N GLU A 149 -9.03 -0.41 -22.54
CA GLU A 149 -8.86 -1.87 -22.66
C GLU A 149 -9.88 -2.61 -21.75
N TYR A 150 -11.17 -2.42 -22.00
CA TYR A 150 -12.25 -2.80 -21.11
C TYR A 150 -12.36 -4.30 -20.83
N GLN A 151 -11.97 -5.15 -21.77
CA GLN A 151 -11.95 -6.61 -21.55
C GLN A 151 -10.88 -7.01 -20.52
N ILE A 152 -9.70 -6.40 -20.61
CA ILE A 152 -8.59 -6.64 -19.68
C ILE A 152 -8.94 -6.07 -18.30
N ALA A 153 -9.46 -4.84 -18.25
CA ALA A 153 -9.96 -4.23 -17.02
C ALA A 153 -11.00 -5.11 -16.33
N GLY A 154 -11.97 -5.66 -17.08
CA GLY A 154 -12.97 -6.57 -16.55
C GLY A 154 -12.39 -7.82 -15.89
N ALA A 155 -11.34 -8.41 -16.47
CA ALA A 155 -10.66 -9.56 -15.89
C ALA A 155 -9.91 -9.22 -14.59
N TYR A 156 -9.33 -8.01 -14.51
CA TYR A 156 -8.71 -7.51 -13.27
C TYR A 156 -9.75 -7.20 -12.17
N TYR A 157 -10.93 -6.64 -12.51
CA TYR A 157 -12.04 -6.49 -11.55
C TYR A 157 -12.47 -7.83 -10.96
N ASP A 158 -12.63 -8.84 -11.80
CA ASP A 158 -13.00 -10.19 -11.34
C ASP A 158 -11.92 -10.76 -10.39
N SER A 159 -10.64 -10.54 -10.71
CA SER A 159 -9.52 -10.93 -9.85
C SER A 159 -9.53 -10.19 -8.51
N THR A 160 -9.79 -8.88 -8.52
CA THR A 160 -9.92 -8.03 -7.33
C THR A 160 -11.05 -8.54 -6.42
N LEU A 161 -12.23 -8.78 -7.00
CA LEU A 161 -13.40 -9.25 -6.26
C LEU A 161 -13.15 -10.61 -5.59
N ASN A 162 -12.41 -11.51 -6.24
CA ASN A 162 -12.04 -12.81 -5.68
C ASN A 162 -11.10 -12.72 -4.47
N LYS A 163 -10.37 -11.61 -4.30
CA LYS A 163 -9.43 -11.38 -3.19
C LYS A 163 -10.05 -10.61 -2.03
N LEU A 164 -11.08 -9.84 -2.27
CA LEU A 164 -11.77 -9.06 -1.26
C LEU A 164 -12.78 -9.90 -0.46
N LYS A 165 -12.93 -9.54 0.80
CA LYS A 165 -13.98 -10.14 1.64
C LYS A 165 -15.37 -9.77 1.11
N ASN A 166 -16.18 -10.78 0.84
CA ASN A 166 -17.56 -10.62 0.43
C ASN A 166 -18.36 -9.75 1.42
N ARG A 167 -19.33 -8.98 0.91
CA ARG A 167 -20.26 -8.13 1.68
C ARG A 167 -19.62 -6.90 2.35
N THR A 168 -18.33 -6.59 2.12
CA THR A 168 -17.75 -5.30 2.53
C THR A 168 -18.30 -4.17 1.67
N ARG A 169 -18.19 -2.93 2.15
CA ARG A 169 -18.58 -1.75 1.36
C ARG A 169 -17.74 -1.66 0.08
N GLU A 170 -16.44 -1.88 0.20
CA GLU A 170 -15.48 -1.85 -0.90
C GLU A 170 -15.83 -2.90 -1.97
N HIS A 171 -16.05 -4.17 -1.57
CA HIS A 171 -16.46 -5.24 -2.49
C HIS A 171 -17.74 -4.86 -3.27
N ARG A 172 -18.75 -4.27 -2.60
CA ARG A 172 -19.99 -3.84 -3.27
C ARG A 172 -19.76 -2.70 -4.27
N GLN A 173 -18.88 -1.75 -3.95
CA GLN A 173 -18.55 -0.65 -4.84
C GLN A 173 -17.83 -1.14 -6.09
N ILE A 174 -16.82 -2.01 -5.92
CA ILE A 174 -16.07 -2.59 -7.03
C ILE A 174 -16.98 -3.49 -7.89
N LYS A 175 -17.81 -4.31 -7.25
CA LYS A 175 -18.78 -5.12 -8.00
C LYS A 175 -19.70 -4.27 -8.86
N LYS A 176 -20.21 -3.15 -8.35
CA LYS A 176 -21.02 -2.23 -9.15
C LYS A 176 -20.27 -1.66 -10.35
N LYS A 177 -18.98 -1.29 -10.19
CA LYS A 177 -18.14 -0.85 -11.31
C LYS A 177 -17.99 -1.96 -12.36
N ARG A 178 -17.72 -3.20 -11.91
CA ARG A 178 -17.59 -4.37 -12.78
C ARG A 178 -18.88 -4.69 -13.55
N ASP A 179 -20.02 -4.64 -12.87
CA ASP A 179 -21.33 -4.89 -13.49
C ASP A 179 -21.62 -3.85 -14.60
N ASN A 180 -21.35 -2.57 -14.33
CA ASN A 180 -21.48 -1.49 -15.33
C ASN A 180 -20.55 -1.71 -16.53
N LEU A 181 -19.33 -2.17 -16.30
CA LEU A 181 -18.35 -2.42 -17.37
C LEU A 181 -18.80 -3.57 -18.30
N THR A 182 -19.56 -4.54 -17.80
CA THR A 182 -20.09 -5.63 -18.62
C THR A 182 -20.96 -5.12 -19.76
N ASP A 183 -21.76 -4.10 -19.52
CA ASP A 183 -22.59 -3.50 -20.55
C ASP A 183 -21.74 -2.76 -21.59
N VAL A 184 -20.69 -2.05 -21.17
CA VAL A 184 -19.75 -1.36 -22.09
C VAL A 184 -19.05 -2.37 -23.01
N ILE A 185 -18.48 -3.45 -22.46
CA ILE A 185 -17.81 -4.51 -23.22
C ILE A 185 -18.76 -5.13 -24.25
N LYS A 186 -20.04 -5.32 -23.89
CA LYS A 186 -21.04 -5.88 -24.79
C LYS A 186 -21.31 -4.97 -25.99
N TYR A 187 -21.32 -3.65 -25.81
CA TYR A 187 -21.56 -2.70 -26.88
C TYR A 187 -20.33 -2.47 -27.77
N GLU A 188 -19.10 -2.66 -27.28
CA GLU A 188 -17.90 -2.60 -28.11
C GLU A 188 -17.75 -3.78 -29.10
N ASN A 189 -18.36 -4.92 -28.77
CA ASN A 189 -18.30 -6.13 -29.59
C ASN A 189 -19.46 -6.22 -30.64
N LEU A 190 -20.26 -5.14 -30.80
CA LEU A 190 -21.30 -5.02 -31.83
C LEU A 190 -20.86 -4.17 -33.01
#